data_a82e4cb3bf875fbd6b35236a4ffb2ba2
#
_entry.id   a82e4cb3bf875fbd6b35236a4ffb2ba2
#
_cell.length_a   1.000
_cell.length_b   1.000
_cell.length_c   1.000
_cell.angle_alpha   90.00
_cell.angle_beta   90.00
_cell.angle_gamma   90.00
#
_symmetry.space_group_name_H-M   'P 1'
#
loop_
_entity.id
_entity.type
_entity.pdbx_description
1 polymer ?
#
loop_
_entity_poly.entity_id
_entity_poly.type
_entity_poly.pdbx_seq_one_letter_code
_entity_poly.pdbx_strand_id
1 'polypeptide(L)'
;MNYYSTQVTNLIEELRRLPGIGSKSAQRLAFHIINMPEEHVEHLAEILVSARKNIRYCKCCCTLTDTEICPICSSEKRDHSTIMVVEHTKDLAAYEKTVQYNGVYHVLQGTLVPSLGKGPDEIRFRELETRLEDPKVKEVILATSSSLDGEATAMYITKKIKPKGIKLTRIASGVPIGGELEYIDEVTLSRALDGRIEL
;
A
#
# COMPACT_ATOMS: atom_id res chain seq x y z
N MET A 1 -36.65 13.25 -13.72
CA MET A 1 -36.78 14.70 -13.42
C MET A 1 -35.60 15.10 -12.54
N ASN A 2 -34.79 16.07 -13.00
CA ASN A 2 -33.73 16.65 -12.15
C ASN A 2 -34.39 17.69 -11.22
N TYR A 3 -34.39 17.39 -9.93
CA TYR A 3 -34.95 18.32 -8.92
C TYR A 3 -33.94 19.39 -8.51
N TYR A 4 -32.69 19.31 -8.95
CA TYR A 4 -31.60 20.24 -8.61
C TYR A 4 -31.14 21.03 -9.85
N SER A 5 -30.53 22.18 -9.61
CA SER A 5 -29.85 22.93 -10.67
C SER A 5 -28.75 22.07 -11.33
N THR A 6 -28.37 22.45 -12.55
CA THR A 6 -27.33 21.74 -13.31
C THR A 6 -26.02 21.65 -12.54
N GLN A 7 -25.62 22.75 -11.87
CA GLN A 7 -24.36 22.80 -11.09
C GLN A 7 -24.37 21.81 -9.91
N VAL A 8 -25.48 21.76 -9.17
CA VAL A 8 -25.64 20.82 -8.05
C VAL A 8 -25.59 19.38 -8.55
N THR A 9 -26.28 19.09 -9.66
CA THR A 9 -26.29 17.76 -10.26
C THR A 9 -24.90 17.34 -10.68
N ASN A 10 -24.16 18.20 -11.37
CA ASN A 10 -22.79 17.92 -11.82
C ASN A 10 -21.86 17.61 -10.65
N LEU A 11 -21.94 18.40 -9.56
CA LEU A 11 -21.12 18.14 -8.37
C LEU A 11 -21.45 16.80 -7.72
N ILE A 12 -22.74 16.45 -7.61
CA ILE A 12 -23.16 15.13 -7.10
C ILE A 12 -22.61 14.01 -7.98
N GLU A 13 -22.67 14.14 -9.29
CA GLU A 13 -22.19 13.15 -10.23
C GLU A 13 -20.68 12.94 -10.14
N GLU A 14 -19.88 14.01 -10.03
CA GLU A 14 -18.43 13.89 -9.87
C GLU A 14 -18.06 13.24 -8.53
N LEU A 15 -18.75 13.58 -7.45
CA LEU A 15 -18.53 12.94 -6.15
C LEU A 15 -18.90 11.43 -6.16
N ARG A 16 -19.91 11.05 -6.94
CA ARG A 16 -20.29 9.61 -7.11
C ARG A 16 -19.25 8.79 -7.83
N ARG A 17 -18.36 9.39 -8.63
CA ARG A 17 -17.26 8.69 -9.29
C ARG A 17 -16.16 8.24 -8.31
N LEU A 18 -16.15 8.80 -7.10
CA LEU A 18 -15.19 8.40 -6.09
C LEU A 18 -15.57 7.02 -5.49
N PRO A 19 -14.60 6.10 -5.37
CA PRO A 19 -14.88 4.75 -4.85
C PRO A 19 -15.43 4.84 -3.41
N GLY A 20 -16.45 4.03 -3.12
CA GLY A 20 -17.11 4.01 -1.80
C GLY A 20 -18.13 5.12 -1.58
N ILE A 21 -18.30 6.07 -2.51
CA ILE A 21 -19.29 7.14 -2.40
C ILE A 21 -20.57 6.78 -3.17
N GLY A 22 -21.59 6.37 -2.44
CA GLY A 22 -22.92 6.13 -3.00
C GLY A 22 -23.72 7.42 -3.22
N SER A 23 -24.86 7.33 -3.90
CA SER A 23 -25.71 8.48 -4.27
C SER A 23 -26.11 9.36 -3.08
N LYS A 24 -26.48 8.76 -1.92
CA LYS A 24 -26.86 9.52 -0.72
C LYS A 24 -25.67 10.27 -0.12
N SER A 25 -24.49 9.64 -0.07
CA SER A 25 -23.27 10.26 0.44
C SER A 25 -22.80 11.39 -0.47
N ALA A 26 -22.82 11.18 -1.79
CA ALA A 26 -22.48 12.21 -2.77
C ALA A 26 -23.38 13.44 -2.65
N GLN A 27 -24.69 13.24 -2.50
CA GLN A 27 -25.64 14.33 -2.29
C GLN A 27 -25.34 15.11 -0.99
N ARG A 28 -25.10 14.42 0.13
CA ARG A 28 -24.73 15.06 1.39
C ARG A 28 -23.44 15.87 1.28
N LEU A 29 -22.42 15.32 0.63
CA LEU A 29 -21.14 16.00 0.42
C LEU A 29 -21.30 17.21 -0.48
N ALA A 30 -22.06 17.12 -1.57
CA ALA A 30 -22.31 18.23 -2.47
C ALA A 30 -22.98 19.40 -1.74
N PHE A 31 -24.04 19.16 -0.97
CA PHE A 31 -24.70 20.22 -0.19
C PHE A 31 -23.80 20.77 0.93
N HIS A 32 -22.95 19.94 1.53
CA HIS A 32 -21.97 20.42 2.50
C HIS A 32 -20.98 21.40 1.83
N ILE A 33 -20.39 21.00 0.69
CA ILE A 33 -19.43 21.83 -0.05
C ILE A 33 -20.05 23.15 -0.49
N ILE A 34 -21.30 23.14 -1.01
CA ILE A 34 -22.00 24.34 -1.45
C ILE A 34 -22.24 25.34 -0.29
N ASN A 35 -22.38 24.82 0.93
CA ASN A 35 -22.60 25.65 2.12
C ASN A 35 -21.31 26.03 2.87
N MET A 36 -20.13 25.58 2.40
CA MET A 36 -18.85 26.01 2.96
C MET A 36 -18.53 27.45 2.51
N PRO A 37 -17.69 28.18 3.28
CA PRO A 37 -17.08 29.42 2.79
C PRO A 37 -16.34 29.20 1.47
N GLU A 38 -16.48 30.14 0.52
CA GLU A 38 -15.89 30.01 -0.83
C GLU A 38 -14.38 29.78 -0.78
N GLU A 39 -13.66 30.48 0.09
CA GLU A 39 -12.21 30.31 0.33
C GLU A 39 -11.82 28.86 0.72
N HIS A 40 -12.66 28.15 1.49
CA HIS A 40 -12.40 26.77 1.87
C HIS A 40 -12.61 25.81 0.70
N VAL A 41 -13.58 26.11 -0.17
CA VAL A 41 -13.83 25.31 -1.38
C VAL A 41 -12.69 25.49 -2.38
N GLU A 42 -12.24 26.73 -2.60
CA GLU A 42 -11.09 27.04 -3.46
C GLU A 42 -9.83 26.32 -2.95
N HIS A 43 -9.54 26.44 -1.66
CA HIS A 43 -8.39 25.78 -1.04
C HIS A 43 -8.44 24.25 -1.19
N LEU A 44 -9.61 23.62 -1.00
CA LEU A 44 -9.80 22.19 -1.23
C LEU A 44 -9.50 21.81 -2.68
N ALA A 45 -10.02 22.59 -3.64
CA ALA A 45 -9.79 22.36 -5.06
C ALA A 45 -8.31 22.50 -5.43
N GLU A 46 -7.63 23.51 -4.91
CA GLU A 46 -6.18 23.70 -5.11
C GLU A 46 -5.36 22.52 -4.58
N ILE A 47 -5.67 22.05 -3.36
CA ILE A 47 -4.97 20.88 -2.77
C ILE A 47 -5.18 19.63 -3.63
N LEU A 48 -6.40 19.36 -4.10
CA LEU A 48 -6.67 18.19 -4.96
C LEU A 48 -5.86 18.25 -6.25
N VAL A 49 -5.82 19.39 -6.91
CA VAL A 49 -5.06 19.59 -8.14
C VAL A 49 -3.56 19.50 -7.89
N SER A 50 -3.07 20.14 -6.83
CA SER A 50 -1.66 20.15 -6.45
C SER A 50 -1.16 18.74 -6.11
N ALA A 51 -1.91 18.00 -5.30
CA ALA A 51 -1.58 16.63 -4.95
C ALA A 51 -1.46 15.75 -6.20
N ARG A 52 -2.43 15.85 -7.13
CA ARG A 52 -2.40 15.05 -8.37
C ARG A 52 -1.22 15.40 -9.27
N LYS A 53 -0.78 16.67 -9.30
CA LYS A 53 0.32 17.15 -10.15
C LYS A 53 1.69 16.85 -9.57
N ASN A 54 1.86 16.96 -8.25
CA ASN A 54 3.16 16.96 -7.60
C ASN A 54 3.56 15.60 -7.02
N ILE A 55 2.58 14.77 -6.63
CA ILE A 55 2.89 13.42 -6.12
C ILE A 55 3.36 12.52 -7.26
N ARG A 56 4.47 11.86 -7.02
CA ARG A 56 5.14 10.91 -7.93
C ARG A 56 5.56 9.66 -7.18
N TYR A 57 6.11 8.69 -7.89
CA TYR A 57 6.73 7.53 -7.28
C TYR A 57 8.20 7.82 -6.97
N CYS A 58 8.64 7.46 -5.76
CA CYS A 58 10.05 7.48 -5.39
C CYS A 58 10.86 6.61 -6.38
N LYS A 59 11.92 7.16 -6.95
CA LYS A 59 12.79 6.45 -7.91
C LYS A 59 13.46 5.21 -7.31
N CYS A 60 13.60 5.15 -5.97
CA CYS A 60 14.23 4.03 -5.28
C CYS A 60 13.24 2.96 -4.86
N CYS A 61 12.20 3.30 -4.10
CA CYS A 61 11.30 2.34 -3.46
C CYS A 61 9.89 2.30 -4.02
N CYS A 62 9.57 3.13 -5.01
CA CYS A 62 8.26 3.23 -5.63
C CYS A 62 7.11 3.66 -4.71
N THR A 63 7.37 4.16 -3.49
CA THR A 63 6.32 4.79 -2.67
C THR A 63 5.89 6.12 -3.26
N LEU A 64 4.69 6.58 -2.92
CA LEU A 64 4.22 7.92 -3.27
C LEU A 64 5.01 8.97 -2.47
N THR A 65 5.48 10.01 -3.15
CA THR A 65 6.27 11.11 -2.57
C THR A 65 6.15 12.37 -3.43
N ASP A 66 6.43 13.52 -2.87
CA ASP A 66 6.54 14.81 -3.56
C ASP A 66 7.98 15.11 -4.04
N THR A 67 8.95 14.34 -3.58
CA THR A 67 10.37 14.45 -3.94
C THR A 67 10.80 13.32 -4.90
N GLU A 68 11.98 13.46 -5.52
CA GLU A 68 12.51 12.41 -6.40
C GLU A 68 12.82 11.12 -5.65
N ILE A 69 13.42 11.24 -4.46
CA ILE A 69 13.68 10.14 -3.52
C ILE A 69 13.00 10.47 -2.20
N CYS A 70 12.20 9.54 -1.69
CA CYS A 70 11.42 9.76 -0.48
C CYS A 70 12.33 9.90 0.76
N PRO A 71 11.83 10.53 1.84
CA PRO A 71 12.61 10.74 3.08
C PRO A 71 13.17 9.45 3.69
N ILE A 72 12.50 8.31 3.52
CA ILE A 72 13.00 7.03 4.04
C ILE A 72 14.21 6.55 3.25
N CYS A 73 14.15 6.61 1.92
CA CYS A 73 15.26 6.18 1.07
C CYS A 73 16.46 7.13 1.09
N SER A 74 16.27 8.41 1.38
CA SER A 74 17.35 9.39 1.51
C SER A 74 17.99 9.44 2.91
N SER A 75 17.40 8.76 3.89
CA SER A 75 17.88 8.81 5.27
C SER A 75 19.08 7.89 5.47
N GLU A 76 20.23 8.46 5.86
CA GLU A 76 21.43 7.70 6.25
C GLU A 76 21.28 6.94 7.58
N LYS A 77 20.22 7.26 8.35
CA LYS A 77 19.93 6.58 9.62
C LYS A 77 19.26 5.22 9.43
N ARG A 78 18.78 4.93 8.22
CA ARG A 78 18.10 3.66 7.90
C ARG A 78 19.09 2.58 7.50
N ASP A 79 18.77 1.35 7.86
CA ASP A 79 19.51 0.19 7.39
C ASP A 79 19.11 -0.16 5.94
N HIS A 80 19.94 0.26 5.00
CA HIS A 80 19.72 -0.01 3.57
C HIS A 80 20.03 -1.46 3.17
N SER A 81 20.56 -2.27 4.06
CA SER A 81 20.81 -3.70 3.80
C SER A 81 19.56 -4.56 3.95
N THR A 82 18.49 -4.03 4.56
CA THR A 82 17.23 -4.73 4.81
C THR A 82 16.08 -4.02 4.09
N ILE A 83 15.41 -4.72 3.17
CA ILE A 83 14.30 -4.19 2.37
C ILE A 83 13.01 -4.91 2.73
N MET A 84 12.00 -4.19 3.23
CA MET A 84 10.65 -4.72 3.40
C MET A 84 9.81 -4.46 2.15
N VAL A 85 9.29 -5.51 1.54
CA VAL A 85 8.42 -5.44 0.36
C VAL A 85 6.97 -5.42 0.79
N VAL A 86 6.26 -4.35 0.43
CA VAL A 86 4.83 -4.15 0.73
C VAL A 86 4.03 -3.92 -0.56
N GLU A 87 2.73 -4.12 -0.51
CA GLU A 87 1.84 -3.97 -1.68
C GLU A 87 1.57 -2.52 -2.03
N HIS A 88 1.30 -1.67 -1.02
CA HIS A 88 0.88 -0.27 -1.20
C HIS A 88 1.60 0.68 -0.25
N THR A 89 1.61 1.96 -0.59
CA THR A 89 2.13 3.03 0.27
C THR A 89 1.44 3.08 1.64
N LYS A 90 0.15 2.72 1.72
CA LYS A 90 -0.59 2.64 3.00
C LYS A 90 -0.02 1.58 3.96
N ASP A 91 0.49 0.47 3.42
CA ASP A 91 1.06 -0.61 4.21
C ASP A 91 2.41 -0.18 4.78
N LEU A 92 3.25 0.48 3.97
CA LEU A 92 4.47 1.15 4.44
C LEU A 92 4.16 2.11 5.59
N ALA A 93 3.14 2.96 5.42
CA ALA A 93 2.75 3.92 6.45
C ALA A 93 2.27 3.24 7.75
N ALA A 94 1.66 2.04 7.66
CA ALA A 94 1.27 1.26 8.82
C ALA A 94 2.48 0.75 9.61
N TYR A 95 3.53 0.25 8.91
CA TYR A 95 4.77 -0.18 9.56
C TYR A 95 5.55 0.99 10.17
N GLU A 96 5.63 2.12 9.49
CA GLU A 96 6.29 3.33 10.02
C GLU A 96 5.66 3.82 11.34
N LYS A 97 4.35 3.68 11.51
CA LYS A 97 3.67 4.02 12.77
C LYS A 97 4.11 3.15 13.95
N THR A 98 4.66 1.96 13.71
CA THR A 98 5.16 1.11 14.80
C THR A 98 6.48 1.61 15.39
N VAL A 99 7.23 2.42 14.65
CA VAL A 99 8.57 2.95 15.01
C VAL A 99 9.61 1.85 15.30
N GLN A 100 9.31 0.60 14.98
CA GLN A 100 10.18 -0.55 15.28
C GLN A 100 11.05 -0.99 14.11
N TYR A 101 10.66 -0.67 12.89
CA TYR A 101 11.39 -1.06 11.70
C TYR A 101 12.38 0.03 11.28
N ASN A 102 13.67 -0.32 11.20
CA ASN A 102 14.73 0.61 10.82
C ASN A 102 15.26 0.40 9.40
N GLY A 103 14.78 -0.60 8.67
CA GLY A 103 15.15 -0.84 7.27
C GLY A 103 14.50 0.14 6.30
N VAL A 104 14.64 -0.15 5.02
CA VAL A 104 13.99 0.58 3.93
C VAL A 104 12.91 -0.29 3.28
N TYR A 105 12.07 0.32 2.46
CA TYR A 105 10.93 -0.37 1.84
C TYR A 105 11.07 -0.50 0.34
N HIS A 106 10.29 -1.40 -0.23
CA HIS A 106 9.92 -1.42 -1.64
C HIS A 106 8.41 -1.61 -1.79
N VAL A 107 7.76 -0.73 -2.53
CA VAL A 107 6.30 -0.71 -2.71
C VAL A 107 5.97 -1.23 -4.11
N LEU A 108 5.27 -2.35 -4.17
CA LEU A 108 4.91 -3.01 -5.44
C LEU A 108 3.84 -2.27 -6.22
N GLN A 109 3.06 -1.41 -5.55
CA GLN A 109 1.88 -0.71 -6.10
C GLN A 109 0.78 -1.64 -6.61
N GLY A 110 0.70 -2.84 -6.04
CA GLY A 110 -0.31 -3.86 -6.33
C GLY A 110 0.16 -5.26 -6.00
N THR A 111 -0.62 -6.23 -6.47
CA THR A 111 -0.36 -7.66 -6.35
C THR A 111 -0.47 -8.32 -7.72
N LEU A 112 0.11 -9.50 -7.87
CA LEU A 112 -0.24 -10.38 -8.97
C LEU A 112 -1.68 -10.85 -8.79
N VAL A 113 -2.45 -10.85 -9.87
CA VAL A 113 -3.83 -11.37 -9.88
C VAL A 113 -3.96 -12.32 -11.06
N PRO A 114 -3.49 -13.56 -10.92
CA PRO A 114 -3.47 -14.53 -12.02
C PRO A 114 -4.85 -14.79 -12.64
N SER A 115 -5.91 -14.74 -11.82
CA SER A 115 -7.28 -14.90 -12.25
C SER A 115 -7.77 -13.80 -13.22
N LEU A 116 -7.15 -12.60 -13.15
CA LEU A 116 -7.44 -11.47 -14.03
C LEU A 116 -6.35 -11.24 -15.09
N GLY A 117 -5.40 -12.16 -15.20
CA GLY A 117 -4.25 -12.04 -16.12
C GLY A 117 -3.22 -10.97 -15.72
N LYS A 118 -3.31 -10.40 -14.50
CA LYS A 118 -2.36 -9.41 -14.03
C LYS A 118 -1.05 -10.09 -13.63
N GLY A 119 -0.03 -9.85 -14.46
CA GLY A 119 1.30 -10.40 -14.31
C GLY A 119 2.30 -9.48 -13.61
N PRO A 120 3.57 -9.87 -13.55
CA PRO A 120 4.63 -9.12 -12.87
C PRO A 120 4.91 -7.75 -13.51
N ASP A 121 4.51 -7.50 -14.73
CA ASP A 121 4.68 -6.21 -15.42
C ASP A 121 3.69 -5.15 -14.92
N GLU A 122 2.64 -5.55 -14.20
CA GLU A 122 1.65 -4.66 -13.62
C GLU A 122 1.99 -4.19 -12.21
N ILE A 123 3.06 -4.73 -11.63
CA ILE A 123 3.59 -4.34 -10.33
C ILE A 123 5.03 -3.86 -10.46
N ARG A 124 5.52 -3.11 -9.48
CA ARG A 124 6.88 -2.56 -9.46
C ARG A 124 7.95 -3.59 -9.06
N PHE A 125 7.88 -4.78 -9.68
CA PHE A 125 8.83 -5.86 -9.39
C PHE A 125 10.18 -5.68 -10.10
N ARG A 126 10.19 -5.12 -11.32
CA ARG A 126 11.44 -4.87 -12.06
C ARG A 126 12.35 -3.90 -11.32
N GLU A 127 11.77 -2.86 -10.71
CA GLU A 127 12.52 -1.91 -9.91
C GLU A 127 13.10 -2.57 -8.64
N LEU A 128 12.39 -3.55 -8.06
CA LEU A 128 12.93 -4.37 -6.98
C LEU A 128 14.11 -5.21 -7.46
N GLU A 129 13.99 -5.91 -8.60
CA GLU A 129 15.07 -6.73 -9.15
C GLU A 129 16.35 -5.92 -9.38
N THR A 130 16.24 -4.72 -9.97
CA THR A 130 17.37 -3.81 -10.17
C THR A 130 18.01 -3.41 -8.84
N ARG A 131 17.18 -3.12 -7.83
CA ARG A 131 17.66 -2.73 -6.51
C ARG A 131 18.40 -3.86 -5.78
N LEU A 132 18.03 -5.11 -6.05
CA LEU A 132 18.67 -6.30 -5.49
C LEU A 132 19.99 -6.69 -6.17
N GLU A 133 20.45 -5.90 -7.14
CA GLU A 133 21.81 -6.03 -7.72
C GLU A 133 22.86 -5.35 -6.83
N ASP A 134 22.45 -4.48 -5.90
CA ASP A 134 23.33 -3.88 -4.90
C ASP A 134 23.80 -4.96 -3.89
N PRO A 135 25.11 -5.27 -3.82
CA PRO A 135 25.65 -6.29 -2.91
C PRO A 135 25.50 -5.94 -1.42
N LYS A 136 25.11 -4.72 -1.11
CA LYS A 136 24.81 -4.30 0.27
C LYS A 136 23.49 -4.87 0.77
N VAL A 137 22.58 -5.26 -0.11
CA VAL A 137 21.28 -5.84 0.28
C VAL A 137 21.49 -7.25 0.79
N LYS A 138 21.18 -7.48 2.06
CA LYS A 138 21.36 -8.75 2.75
C LYS A 138 20.06 -9.49 3.02
N GLU A 139 18.97 -8.74 3.24
CA GLU A 139 17.68 -9.32 3.60
C GLU A 139 16.53 -8.64 2.86
N VAL A 140 15.59 -9.46 2.39
CA VAL A 140 14.29 -9.03 1.89
C VAL A 140 13.21 -9.63 2.78
N ILE A 141 12.38 -8.77 3.37
CA ILE A 141 11.23 -9.15 4.19
C ILE A 141 9.97 -9.04 3.33
N LEU A 142 9.26 -10.14 3.10
CA LEU A 142 7.98 -10.12 2.40
C LEU A 142 6.87 -9.77 3.38
N ALA A 143 6.21 -8.64 3.14
CA ALA A 143 5.08 -8.11 3.92
C ALA A 143 3.85 -7.90 3.04
N THR A 144 3.62 -8.83 2.09
CA THR A 144 2.38 -8.88 1.32
C THR A 144 1.25 -9.44 2.17
N SER A 145 0.00 -9.13 1.81
CA SER A 145 -1.19 -9.64 2.50
C SER A 145 -1.27 -11.17 2.50
N SER A 146 -2.08 -11.72 3.40
CA SER A 146 -2.38 -13.15 3.45
C SER A 146 -3.51 -13.56 2.48
N SER A 147 -3.92 -12.67 1.58
CA SER A 147 -4.87 -12.97 0.51
C SER A 147 -4.26 -13.93 -0.53
N LEU A 148 -5.10 -14.56 -1.35
CA LEU A 148 -4.61 -15.42 -2.46
C LEU A 148 -3.64 -14.68 -3.38
N ASP A 149 -3.93 -13.42 -3.71
CA ASP A 149 -3.09 -12.60 -4.57
C ASP A 149 -1.78 -12.19 -3.88
N GLY A 150 -1.85 -11.84 -2.58
CA GLY A 150 -0.65 -11.54 -1.78
C GLY A 150 0.27 -12.75 -1.62
N GLU A 151 -0.29 -13.96 -1.42
CA GLU A 151 0.46 -15.22 -1.38
C GLU A 151 1.09 -15.54 -2.74
N ALA A 152 0.33 -15.44 -3.84
CA ALA A 152 0.84 -15.64 -5.18
C ALA A 152 2.00 -14.68 -5.49
N THR A 153 1.87 -13.43 -5.06
CA THR A 153 2.91 -12.41 -5.20
C THR A 153 4.15 -12.78 -4.40
N ALA A 154 3.99 -13.19 -3.13
CA ALA A 154 5.10 -13.62 -2.29
C ALA A 154 5.84 -14.85 -2.87
N MET A 155 5.10 -15.83 -3.37
CA MET A 155 5.67 -17.02 -4.01
C MET A 155 6.46 -16.67 -5.26
N TYR A 156 5.92 -15.76 -6.10
CA TYR A 156 6.61 -15.29 -7.29
C TYR A 156 7.93 -14.62 -6.94
N ILE A 157 7.90 -13.67 -6.01
CA ILE A 157 9.08 -12.93 -5.53
C ILE A 157 10.10 -13.91 -4.95
N THR A 158 9.66 -14.85 -4.13
CA THR A 158 10.51 -15.89 -3.53
C THR A 158 11.25 -16.68 -4.62
N LYS A 159 10.54 -17.15 -5.66
CA LYS A 159 11.14 -17.91 -6.77
C LYS A 159 12.21 -17.10 -7.51
N LYS A 160 12.03 -15.79 -7.62
CA LYS A 160 12.96 -14.88 -8.31
C LYS A 160 14.18 -14.49 -7.47
N ILE A 161 13.99 -14.30 -6.17
CA ILE A 161 15.05 -13.80 -5.27
C ILE A 161 15.90 -14.93 -4.69
N LYS A 162 15.31 -16.08 -4.38
CA LYS A 162 16.03 -17.20 -3.78
C LYS A 162 17.33 -17.60 -4.48
N PRO A 163 17.42 -17.63 -5.83
CA PRO A 163 18.67 -17.93 -6.54
C PRO A 163 19.78 -16.88 -6.34
N LYS A 164 19.46 -15.66 -5.90
CA LYS A 164 20.43 -14.59 -5.68
C LYS A 164 21.19 -14.72 -4.35
N GLY A 165 20.85 -15.69 -3.48
CA GLY A 165 21.51 -15.89 -2.20
C GLY A 165 21.20 -14.84 -1.12
N ILE A 166 20.23 -13.95 -1.37
CA ILE A 166 19.76 -12.95 -0.40
C ILE A 166 18.86 -13.65 0.62
N LYS A 167 19.04 -13.35 1.91
CA LYS A 167 18.16 -13.83 2.97
C LYS A 167 16.73 -13.36 2.71
N LEU A 168 15.79 -14.30 2.62
CA LEU A 168 14.39 -14.00 2.39
C LEU A 168 13.57 -14.43 3.60
N THR A 169 12.84 -13.49 4.17
CA THR A 169 11.96 -13.72 5.31
C THR A 169 10.55 -13.24 4.99
N ARG A 170 9.58 -13.64 5.80
CA ARG A 170 8.20 -13.21 5.70
C ARG A 170 7.71 -12.76 7.08
N ILE A 171 6.84 -11.75 7.10
CA ILE A 171 6.15 -11.38 8.34
C ILE A 171 5.40 -12.58 8.91
N ALA A 172 5.38 -12.72 10.22
CA ALA A 172 4.66 -13.79 10.90
C ALA A 172 3.15 -13.67 10.63
N SER A 173 2.51 -14.83 10.49
CA SER A 173 1.05 -14.95 10.44
C SER A 173 0.59 -15.67 11.69
N GLY A 174 -0.48 -15.19 12.33
CA GLY A 174 -0.99 -15.85 13.53
C GLY A 174 -2.14 -15.11 14.18
N VAL A 175 -2.49 -15.54 15.39
CA VAL A 175 -3.55 -14.96 16.19
C VAL A 175 -3.17 -13.53 16.60
N PRO A 176 -4.05 -12.53 16.38
CA PRO A 176 -3.78 -11.16 16.80
C PRO A 176 -3.74 -11.04 18.32
N ILE A 177 -2.92 -10.14 18.84
CA ILE A 177 -2.85 -9.86 20.28
C ILE A 177 -4.23 -9.39 20.78
N GLY A 178 -4.73 -10.03 21.85
CA GLY A 178 -6.03 -9.75 22.43
C GLY A 178 -7.21 -10.44 21.72
N GLY A 179 -6.93 -11.26 20.70
CA GLY A 179 -7.95 -12.08 20.05
C GLY A 179 -8.30 -13.32 20.87
N GLU A 180 -9.58 -13.62 21.04
CA GLU A 180 -10.06 -14.88 21.63
C GLU A 180 -10.06 -15.98 20.57
N LEU A 181 -9.50 -17.16 20.90
CA LEU A 181 -9.29 -18.25 19.93
C LEU A 181 -10.58 -18.73 19.27
N GLU A 182 -11.71 -18.68 19.99
CA GLU A 182 -13.01 -19.13 19.49
C GLU A 182 -13.56 -18.29 18.32
N TYR A 183 -13.08 -17.03 18.15
CA TYR A 183 -13.50 -16.13 17.06
C TYR A 183 -12.50 -16.09 15.90
N ILE A 184 -11.42 -16.86 15.99
CA ILE A 184 -10.40 -16.91 14.93
C ILE A 184 -10.75 -18.02 13.94
N ASP A 185 -10.63 -17.73 12.66
CA ASP A 185 -10.88 -18.69 11.60
C ASP A 185 -9.84 -19.84 11.60
N GLU A 186 -10.25 -20.99 11.08
CA GLU A 186 -9.47 -22.22 11.09
C GLU A 186 -8.13 -22.08 10.36
N VAL A 187 -8.06 -21.30 9.29
CA VAL A 187 -6.83 -21.08 8.51
C VAL A 187 -5.82 -20.30 9.32
N THR A 188 -6.26 -19.25 10.00
CA THR A 188 -5.42 -18.42 10.87
C THR A 188 -4.90 -19.25 12.06
N LEU A 189 -5.74 -20.07 12.69
CA LEU A 189 -5.33 -20.97 13.78
C LEU A 189 -4.30 -22.00 13.29
N SER A 190 -4.52 -22.61 12.14
CA SER A 190 -3.57 -23.56 11.54
C SER A 190 -2.20 -22.91 11.29
N ARG A 191 -2.19 -21.73 10.69
CA ARG A 191 -0.95 -20.97 10.44
C ARG A 191 -0.23 -20.56 11.72
N ALA A 192 -0.98 -20.20 12.77
CA ALA A 192 -0.39 -19.88 14.08
C ALA A 192 0.27 -21.11 14.70
N LEU A 193 -0.35 -22.29 14.58
CA LEU A 193 0.21 -23.56 15.06
C LEU A 193 1.47 -23.95 14.29
N ASP A 194 1.45 -23.82 12.97
CA ASP A 194 2.61 -24.12 12.11
C ASP A 194 3.78 -23.17 12.38
N GLY A 195 3.48 -21.90 12.61
CA GLY A 195 4.45 -20.84 12.89
C GLY A 195 4.87 -20.70 14.35
N ARG A 196 4.50 -21.67 15.24
CA ARG A 196 4.85 -21.62 16.66
C ARG A 196 6.37 -21.61 16.87
N ILE A 197 6.81 -20.85 17.83
CA ILE A 197 8.22 -20.73 18.22
C ILE A 197 8.47 -21.43 19.56
N GLU A 198 9.67 -21.93 19.75
CA GLU A 198 10.15 -22.42 21.04
C GLU A 198 10.42 -21.25 21.98
N LEU A 199 10.08 -21.39 23.28
CA LEU A 199 10.23 -20.35 24.31
C LEU A 199 11.52 -20.52 25.10
#